data_6924a9dda51d89719cdad1ddf3242e39
#
_entry.id   6924a9dda51d89719cdad1ddf3242e39
#
_cell.length_a   1.000
_cell.length_b   1.000
_cell.length_c   1.000
_cell.angle_alpha   90.00
_cell.angle_beta   90.00
_cell.angle_gamma   90.00
#
_symmetry.space_group_name_H-M   'P 1'
#
loop_
_entity.id
_entity.type
_entity.pdbx_description
1 polymer ?
#
loop_
_entity_poly.entity_id
_entity_poly.type
_entity_poly.pdbx_seq_one_letter_code
_entity_poly.pdbx_strand_id
1 'polypeptide(L)'
;MKRLAGETAIYGVSSIVGKFLNWMLVPMYTRVLATESDFGIVTNLYAWTALLMVILTYGMETGFFRFMNKKEIKLPMRVYATTLFSLAFTSVLFMVFVFSALTPVSNFLGYGAHPEYIGMMAGIVAVDAFCCIPFAFLRYQGKAVRFAAIKLLNIFLNIVLVIFFLIACPWLYECAPVSYTHLRAHETLANLV
;
A
#
# COMPACT_ATOMS: atom_id res chain seq x y z
N MET A 1 9.60 10.00 32.76
CA MET A 1 10.55 9.37 31.82
C MET A 1 10.19 7.92 31.47
N LYS A 2 9.88 7.01 32.41
CA LYS A 2 9.56 5.59 32.12
C LYS A 2 8.35 5.40 31.18
N ARG A 3 7.29 6.19 31.31
CA ARG A 3 6.10 6.12 30.44
C ARG A 3 6.41 6.54 29.00
N LEU A 4 7.15 7.63 28.84
CA LEU A 4 7.56 8.12 27.51
C LEU A 4 8.46 7.12 26.78
N ALA A 5 9.43 6.53 27.50
CA ALA A 5 10.30 5.48 26.94
C ALA A 5 9.49 4.24 26.54
N GLY A 6 8.49 3.83 27.33
CA GLY A 6 7.62 2.72 26.99
C GLY A 6 6.77 2.98 25.76
N GLU A 7 6.17 4.16 25.63
CA GLU A 7 5.38 4.55 24.46
C GLU A 7 6.27 4.58 23.20
N THR A 8 7.47 5.17 23.28
CA THR A 8 8.44 5.21 22.17
C THR A 8 8.88 3.79 21.76
N ALA A 9 9.12 2.91 22.73
CA ALA A 9 9.46 1.52 22.43
C ALA A 9 8.32 0.80 21.70
N ILE A 10 7.07 0.98 22.10
CA ILE A 10 5.90 0.37 21.42
C ILE A 10 5.82 0.85 19.95
N TYR A 11 5.99 2.15 19.70
CA TYR A 11 6.00 2.70 18.33
C TYR A 11 7.15 2.15 17.49
N GLY A 12 8.35 2.09 18.07
CA GLY A 12 9.54 1.56 17.40
C GLY A 12 9.40 0.08 17.06
N VAL A 13 9.08 -0.74 18.06
CA VAL A 13 8.91 -2.19 17.91
C VAL A 13 7.82 -2.52 16.89
N SER A 14 6.63 -1.88 16.98
CA SER A 14 5.55 -2.14 16.01
C SER A 14 5.95 -1.80 14.57
N SER A 15 6.78 -0.77 14.38
CA SER A 15 7.29 -0.38 13.06
C SER A 15 8.35 -1.34 12.53
N ILE A 16 9.26 -1.83 13.39
CA ILE A 16 10.30 -2.79 13.04
C ILE A 16 9.67 -4.15 12.72
N VAL A 17 8.75 -4.63 13.57
CA VAL A 17 8.03 -5.89 13.35
C VAL A 17 7.29 -5.85 12.02
N GLY A 18 6.64 -4.73 11.69
CA GLY A 18 5.97 -4.57 10.41
C GLY A 18 6.89 -4.71 9.20
N LYS A 19 8.05 -4.06 9.26
CA LYS A 19 9.05 -4.17 8.18
C LYS A 19 9.63 -5.58 8.07
N PHE A 20 9.87 -6.23 9.21
CA PHE A 20 10.39 -7.58 9.26
C PHE A 20 9.41 -8.59 8.67
N LEU A 21 8.12 -8.49 9.03
CA LEU A 21 7.07 -9.36 8.49
C LEU A 21 6.91 -9.18 6.97
N ASN A 22 6.93 -7.94 6.47
CA ASN A 22 6.91 -7.70 5.03
C ASN A 22 8.17 -8.26 4.33
N TRP A 23 9.34 -8.17 4.97
CA TRP A 23 10.56 -8.76 4.43
C TRP A 23 10.48 -10.29 4.36
N MET A 24 9.83 -10.95 5.31
CA MET A 24 9.59 -12.40 5.27
C MET A 24 8.74 -12.85 4.09
N LEU A 25 7.96 -11.96 3.46
CA LEU A 25 7.19 -12.29 2.25
C LEU A 25 8.09 -12.39 1.00
N VAL A 26 9.27 -11.80 0.99
CA VAL A 26 10.18 -11.81 -0.18
C VAL A 26 10.56 -13.23 -0.62
N PRO A 27 10.98 -14.15 0.27
CA PRO A 27 11.25 -15.54 -0.13
C PRO A 27 10.01 -16.27 -0.67
N MET A 28 8.82 -15.88 -0.24
CA MET A 28 7.58 -16.44 -0.77
C MET A 28 7.31 -15.95 -2.20
N TYR A 29 7.47 -14.65 -2.44
CA TYR A 29 7.34 -14.09 -3.79
C TYR A 29 8.28 -14.75 -4.78
N THR A 30 9.54 -14.94 -4.42
CA THR A 30 10.55 -15.57 -5.30
C THR A 30 10.28 -17.05 -5.58
N ARG A 31 9.48 -17.74 -4.77
CA ARG A 31 9.12 -19.15 -4.99
C ARG A 31 7.81 -19.32 -5.75
N VAL A 32 6.88 -18.41 -5.59
CA VAL A 32 5.52 -18.52 -6.13
C VAL A 32 5.37 -17.82 -7.48
N LEU A 33 6.08 -16.70 -7.68
CA LEU A 33 6.08 -16.02 -8.96
C LEU A 33 6.85 -16.86 -9.99
N ALA A 34 6.20 -17.10 -11.13
CA ALA A 34 6.67 -18.03 -12.15
C ALA A 34 7.95 -17.57 -12.86
N THR A 35 8.19 -16.26 -12.93
CA THR A 35 9.33 -15.66 -13.62
C THR A 35 10.03 -14.59 -12.79
N GLU A 36 11.33 -14.45 -12.97
CA GLU A 36 12.12 -13.35 -12.38
C GLU A 36 11.60 -11.97 -12.81
N SER A 37 11.01 -11.90 -14.02
CA SER A 37 10.36 -10.70 -14.55
C SER A 37 9.19 -10.25 -13.68
N ASP A 38 8.34 -11.17 -13.22
CA ASP A 38 7.16 -10.83 -12.39
C ASP A 38 7.57 -10.27 -11.04
N PHE A 39 8.63 -10.84 -10.44
CA PHE A 39 9.21 -10.29 -9.21
C PHE A 39 9.80 -8.89 -9.43
N GLY A 40 10.42 -8.67 -10.59
CA GLY A 40 10.93 -7.36 -11.00
C GLY A 40 9.82 -6.30 -11.10
N ILE A 41 8.67 -6.66 -11.68
CA ILE A 41 7.48 -5.79 -11.76
C ILE A 41 7.00 -5.38 -10.37
N VAL A 42 6.82 -6.34 -9.48
CA VAL A 42 6.38 -6.07 -8.10
C VAL A 42 7.34 -5.14 -7.39
N THR A 43 8.64 -5.41 -7.46
CA THR A 43 9.68 -4.60 -6.81
C THR A 43 9.71 -3.17 -7.36
N ASN A 44 9.57 -2.99 -8.67
CA ASN A 44 9.54 -1.69 -9.31
C ASN A 44 8.29 -0.88 -8.89
N LEU A 45 7.11 -1.52 -8.86
CA LEU A 45 5.87 -0.87 -8.37
C LEU A 45 5.99 -0.44 -6.91
N TYR A 46 6.63 -1.25 -6.05
CA TYR A 46 6.90 -0.84 -4.66
C TYR A 46 7.84 0.37 -4.58
N ALA A 47 8.85 0.45 -5.44
CA ALA A 47 9.76 1.60 -5.48
C ALA A 47 9.01 2.88 -5.90
N TRP A 48 8.15 2.81 -6.93
CA TRP A 48 7.29 3.92 -7.34
C TRP A 48 6.30 4.33 -6.25
N THR A 49 5.69 3.36 -5.57
CA THR A 49 4.79 3.60 -4.43
C THR A 49 5.50 4.38 -3.34
N ALA A 50 6.71 3.99 -2.97
CA ALA A 50 7.49 4.66 -1.93
C ALA A 50 7.82 6.11 -2.32
N LEU A 51 8.20 6.36 -3.57
CA LEU A 51 8.49 7.70 -4.09
C LEU A 51 7.24 8.59 -4.10
N LEU A 52 6.13 8.07 -4.61
CA LEU A 52 4.86 8.79 -4.69
C LEU A 52 4.30 9.11 -3.30
N MET A 53 4.47 8.21 -2.32
CA MET A 53 4.10 8.45 -0.92
C MET A 53 4.81 9.67 -0.35
N VAL A 54 6.11 9.82 -0.59
CA VAL A 54 6.87 10.98 -0.11
C VAL A 54 6.36 12.26 -0.77
N ILE A 55 6.12 12.24 -2.08
CA ILE A 55 5.61 13.39 -2.83
C ILE A 55 4.20 13.76 -2.34
N LEU A 56 3.29 12.79 -2.19
CA LEU A 56 1.89 13.05 -1.87
C LEU A 56 1.69 13.47 -0.42
N THR A 57 2.50 12.97 0.51
CA THR A 57 2.45 13.39 1.92
C THR A 57 3.14 14.73 2.18
N TYR A 58 4.03 15.16 1.29
CA TYR A 58 4.78 16.45 1.31
C TYR A 58 5.12 16.98 2.70
N GLY A 59 5.50 16.09 3.62
CA GLY A 59 5.90 16.44 4.99
C GLY A 59 4.76 16.89 5.91
N MET A 60 3.49 16.68 5.53
CA MET A 60 2.31 17.08 6.33
C MET A 60 2.30 16.48 7.72
N GLU A 61 2.84 15.29 7.90
CA GLU A 61 2.97 14.67 9.22
C GLU A 61 3.87 15.52 10.15
N THR A 62 5.02 15.95 9.65
CA THR A 62 5.94 16.82 10.41
C THR A 62 5.31 18.16 10.71
N GLY A 63 4.64 18.75 9.71
CA GLY A 63 3.87 19.99 9.86
C GLY A 63 2.78 19.85 10.92
N PHE A 64 2.02 18.76 10.89
CA PHE A 64 0.98 18.46 11.85
C PHE A 64 1.53 18.45 13.29
N PHE A 65 2.61 17.71 13.57
CA PHE A 65 3.21 17.68 14.91
C PHE A 65 3.74 19.05 15.33
N ARG A 66 4.35 19.82 14.41
CA ARG A 66 4.84 21.18 14.70
C ARG A 66 3.70 22.10 15.13
N PHE A 67 2.57 22.07 14.43
CA PHE A 67 1.42 22.89 14.78
C PHE A 67 0.73 22.41 16.06
N MET A 68 0.56 21.11 16.24
CA MET A 68 -0.09 20.54 17.44
C MET A 68 0.67 20.82 18.74
N ASN A 69 2.00 20.96 18.67
CA ASN A 69 2.83 21.25 19.84
C ASN A 69 2.94 22.75 20.17
N LYS A 70 2.36 23.66 19.37
CA LYS A 70 2.31 25.08 19.69
C LYS A 70 1.36 25.34 20.83
N LYS A 71 1.87 25.94 21.93
CA LYS A 71 1.09 26.27 23.14
C LYS A 71 -0.08 27.25 22.91
N GLU A 72 -0.06 28.00 21.83
CA GLU A 72 -1.07 29.00 21.47
C GLU A 72 -2.33 28.43 20.80
N ILE A 73 -2.30 27.16 20.38
CA ILE A 73 -3.44 26.55 19.67
C ILE A 73 -4.49 26.06 20.65
N LYS A 74 -5.56 26.85 20.77
CA LYS A 74 -6.72 26.54 21.63
C LYS A 74 -7.61 25.40 21.07
N LEU A 75 -7.46 25.01 19.79
CA LEU A 75 -8.35 24.09 19.09
C LEU A 75 -7.56 23.05 18.27
N PRO A 76 -7.00 22.01 18.92
CA PRO A 76 -6.23 20.98 18.25
C PRO A 76 -7.04 20.22 17.18
N MET A 77 -8.36 20.11 17.37
CA MET A 77 -9.25 19.46 16.41
C MET A 77 -9.36 20.21 15.08
N ARG A 78 -9.22 21.55 15.10
CA ARG A 78 -9.18 22.32 13.82
C ARG A 78 -7.93 22.03 13.03
N VAL A 79 -6.77 21.94 13.69
CA VAL A 79 -5.50 21.58 13.01
C VAL A 79 -5.62 20.19 12.39
N TYR A 80 -6.15 19.23 13.14
CA TYR A 80 -6.40 17.88 12.63
C TYR A 80 -7.31 17.89 11.40
N ALA A 81 -8.48 18.53 11.50
CA ALA A 81 -9.45 18.59 10.41
C ALA A 81 -8.88 19.28 9.17
N THR A 82 -8.20 20.42 9.33
CA THR A 82 -7.60 21.15 8.20
C THR A 82 -6.53 20.32 7.50
N THR A 83 -5.65 19.67 8.27
CA THR A 83 -4.57 18.85 7.72
C THR A 83 -5.13 17.61 7.00
N LEU A 84 -6.14 16.97 7.60
CA LEU A 84 -6.81 15.82 7.02
C LEU A 84 -7.53 16.19 5.70
N PHE A 85 -8.26 17.32 5.69
CA PHE A 85 -8.96 17.80 4.52
C PHE A 85 -8.00 18.20 3.39
N SER A 86 -6.89 18.86 3.72
CA SER A 86 -5.84 19.21 2.75
C SER A 86 -5.27 17.95 2.09
N LEU A 87 -4.95 16.94 2.89
CA LEU A 87 -4.38 15.69 2.37
C LEU A 87 -5.42 14.86 1.58
N ALA A 88 -6.69 14.86 2.02
CA ALA A 88 -7.78 14.24 1.27
C ALA A 88 -7.94 14.90 -0.10
N PHE A 89 -7.93 16.23 -0.14
CA PHE A 89 -8.07 16.98 -1.38
C PHE A 89 -6.91 16.68 -2.36
N THR A 90 -5.67 16.70 -1.88
CA THR A 90 -4.50 16.38 -2.74
C THR A 90 -4.50 14.91 -3.17
N SER A 91 -4.95 13.97 -2.33
CA SER A 91 -5.09 12.55 -2.70
C SER A 91 -6.15 12.35 -3.77
N VAL A 92 -7.29 13.02 -3.67
CA VAL A 92 -8.34 12.97 -4.70
C VAL A 92 -7.85 13.61 -6.01
N LEU A 93 -7.18 14.76 -5.94
CA LEU A 93 -6.61 15.41 -7.12
C LEU A 93 -5.58 14.51 -7.81
N PHE A 94 -4.74 13.84 -7.05
CA PHE A 94 -3.77 12.86 -7.56
C PHE A 94 -4.48 11.69 -8.25
N MET A 95 -5.54 11.13 -7.65
CA MET A 95 -6.33 10.06 -8.25
C MET A 95 -6.95 10.50 -9.57
N VAL A 96 -7.60 11.67 -9.60
CA VAL A 96 -8.19 12.21 -10.83
C VAL A 96 -7.14 12.41 -11.91
N PHE A 97 -5.96 12.92 -11.55
CA PHE A 97 -4.85 13.09 -12.48
C PHE A 97 -4.37 11.74 -13.06
N VAL A 98 -4.10 10.75 -12.20
CA VAL A 98 -3.61 9.44 -12.66
C VAL A 98 -4.65 8.72 -13.51
N PHE A 99 -5.94 8.74 -13.12
CA PHE A 99 -6.99 8.06 -13.90
C PHE A 99 -7.28 8.76 -15.22
N SER A 100 -7.19 10.09 -15.28
CA SER A 100 -7.36 10.83 -16.53
C SER A 100 -6.21 10.61 -17.53
N ALA A 101 -5.02 10.37 -17.01
CA ALA A 101 -3.80 10.13 -17.78
C ALA A 101 -3.28 8.68 -17.67
N LEU A 102 -4.17 7.71 -17.42
CA LEU A 102 -3.77 6.32 -17.12
C LEU A 102 -2.94 5.71 -18.26
N THR A 103 -3.40 5.82 -19.50
CA THR A 103 -2.70 5.26 -20.65
C THR A 103 -1.33 5.90 -20.91
N PRO A 104 -1.18 7.23 -20.97
CA PRO A 104 0.14 7.82 -21.17
C PRO A 104 1.09 7.56 -19.99
N VAL A 105 0.59 7.55 -18.75
CA VAL A 105 1.40 7.27 -17.55
C VAL A 105 1.87 5.82 -17.56
N SER A 106 0.99 4.86 -17.86
CA SER A 106 1.37 3.44 -17.94
C SER A 106 2.39 3.17 -19.05
N ASN A 107 2.23 3.79 -20.22
CA ASN A 107 3.20 3.68 -21.30
C ASN A 107 4.58 4.26 -20.92
N PHE A 108 4.59 5.41 -20.25
CA PHE A 108 5.83 6.05 -19.77
C PHE A 108 6.57 5.18 -18.76
N LEU A 109 5.84 4.51 -17.87
CA LEU A 109 6.40 3.62 -16.85
C LEU A 109 6.74 2.21 -17.38
N GLY A 110 6.45 1.92 -18.67
CA GLY A 110 6.71 0.62 -19.28
C GLY A 110 5.62 -0.44 -19.02
N TYR A 111 4.47 -0.03 -18.48
CA TYR A 111 3.33 -0.91 -18.19
C TYR A 111 2.14 -0.71 -19.14
N GLY A 112 2.39 -0.33 -20.38
CA GLY A 112 1.33 -0.06 -21.35
C GLY A 112 0.41 -1.24 -21.65
N ALA A 113 0.90 -2.48 -21.51
CA ALA A 113 0.09 -3.69 -21.65
C ALA A 113 -0.85 -3.94 -20.45
N HIS A 114 -0.53 -3.41 -19.26
CA HIS A 114 -1.24 -3.61 -18.01
C HIS A 114 -1.46 -2.29 -17.25
N PRO A 115 -2.26 -1.37 -17.79
CA PRO A 115 -2.52 -0.07 -17.16
C PRO A 115 -3.21 -0.20 -15.79
N GLU A 116 -3.89 -1.31 -15.55
CA GLU A 116 -4.54 -1.64 -14.28
C GLU A 116 -3.57 -1.64 -13.10
N TYR A 117 -2.29 -2.01 -13.30
CA TYR A 117 -1.29 -2.00 -12.24
C TYR A 117 -1.03 -0.59 -11.72
N ILE A 118 -0.99 0.38 -12.62
CA ILE A 118 -0.79 1.79 -12.28
C ILE A 118 -2.01 2.35 -11.57
N GLY A 119 -3.23 1.99 -12.00
CA GLY A 119 -4.47 2.39 -11.34
C GLY A 119 -4.57 1.86 -9.91
N MET A 120 -4.25 0.58 -9.69
CA MET A 120 -4.24 -0.03 -8.37
C MET A 120 -3.15 0.59 -7.47
N MET A 121 -1.94 0.80 -8.00
CA MET A 121 -0.86 1.47 -7.29
C MET A 121 -1.26 2.88 -6.84
N ALA A 122 -1.86 3.67 -7.72
CA ALA A 122 -2.32 5.01 -7.39
C ALA A 122 -3.38 4.99 -6.28
N GLY A 123 -4.31 4.04 -6.31
CA GLY A 123 -5.31 3.83 -5.27
C GLY A 123 -4.69 3.55 -3.91
N ILE A 124 -3.72 2.64 -3.85
CA ILE A 124 -3.00 2.30 -2.62
C ILE A 124 -2.28 3.53 -2.07
N VAL A 125 -1.53 4.25 -2.92
CA VAL A 125 -0.79 5.46 -2.52
C VAL A 125 -1.72 6.54 -1.98
N ALA A 126 -2.86 6.78 -2.62
CA ALA A 126 -3.83 7.79 -2.18
C ALA A 126 -4.42 7.47 -0.81
N VAL A 127 -4.81 6.21 -0.58
CA VAL A 127 -5.37 5.75 0.70
C VAL A 127 -4.31 5.78 1.80
N ASP A 128 -3.10 5.32 1.53
CA ASP A 128 -2.01 5.33 2.51
C ASP A 128 -1.59 6.75 2.89
N ALA A 129 -1.53 7.67 1.92
CA ALA A 129 -1.26 9.07 2.18
C ALA A 129 -2.35 9.68 3.07
N PHE A 130 -3.63 9.44 2.76
CA PHE A 130 -4.74 9.90 3.61
C PHE A 130 -4.65 9.35 5.04
N CYS A 131 -4.30 8.08 5.21
CA CYS A 131 -4.17 7.43 6.52
C CYS A 131 -3.01 7.98 7.37
N CYS A 132 -2.04 8.67 6.78
CA CYS A 132 -0.89 9.23 7.48
C CYS A 132 -1.30 10.16 8.64
N ILE A 133 -2.29 11.04 8.44
CA ILE A 133 -2.74 12.01 9.45
C ILE A 133 -3.54 11.36 10.60
N PRO A 134 -4.52 10.46 10.39
CA PRO A 134 -5.12 9.68 11.47
C PRO A 134 -4.10 8.96 12.34
N PHE A 135 -3.08 8.34 11.73
CA PHE A 135 -2.01 7.69 12.48
C PHE A 135 -1.15 8.68 13.26
N ALA A 136 -0.83 9.85 12.69
CA ALA A 136 -0.13 10.93 13.39
C ALA A 136 -0.93 11.44 14.57
N PHE A 137 -2.26 11.57 14.43
CA PHE A 137 -3.15 12.00 15.52
C PHE A 137 -3.21 10.98 16.67
N LEU A 138 -3.24 9.67 16.39
CA LEU A 138 -3.14 8.65 17.44
C LEU A 138 -1.83 8.76 18.23
N ARG A 139 -0.71 9.03 17.53
CA ARG A 139 0.60 9.26 18.18
C ARG A 139 0.58 10.51 19.03
N TYR A 140 0.00 11.61 18.54
CA TYR A 140 -0.15 12.84 19.33
C TYR A 140 -0.96 12.63 20.61
N GLN A 141 -2.03 11.82 20.56
CA GLN A 141 -2.83 11.48 21.75
C GLN A 141 -2.13 10.55 22.76
N GLY A 142 -0.92 10.07 22.47
CA GLY A 142 -0.22 9.11 23.32
C GLY A 142 -0.88 7.72 23.39
N LYS A 143 -1.75 7.38 22.42
CA LYS A 143 -2.44 6.08 22.36
C LYS A 143 -1.59 5.03 21.64
N ALA A 144 -0.38 4.78 22.17
CA ALA A 144 0.61 3.89 21.57
C ALA A 144 0.07 2.49 21.30
N VAL A 145 -0.66 1.90 22.23
CA VAL A 145 -1.21 0.54 22.10
C VAL A 145 -2.23 0.46 20.96
N ARG A 146 -3.12 1.46 20.82
CA ARG A 146 -4.10 1.50 19.72
C ARG A 146 -3.42 1.66 18.36
N PHE A 147 -2.42 2.52 18.29
CA PHE A 147 -1.61 2.69 17.09
C PHE A 147 -0.94 1.38 16.67
N ALA A 148 -0.26 0.72 17.62
CA ALA A 148 0.41 -0.55 17.38
C ALA A 148 -0.57 -1.64 16.95
N ALA A 149 -1.73 -1.75 17.63
CA ALA A 149 -2.75 -2.74 17.33
C ALA A 149 -3.30 -2.57 15.90
N ILE A 150 -3.67 -1.35 15.49
CA ILE A 150 -4.19 -1.08 14.15
C ILE A 150 -3.12 -1.36 13.09
N LYS A 151 -1.88 -0.94 13.35
CA LYS A 151 -0.76 -1.17 12.42
C LYS A 151 -0.45 -2.65 12.24
N LEU A 152 -0.37 -3.40 13.34
CA LEU A 152 -0.12 -4.85 13.30
C LEU A 152 -1.30 -5.60 12.66
N LEU A 153 -2.54 -5.18 12.93
CA LEU A 153 -3.72 -5.74 12.28
C LEU A 153 -3.68 -5.54 10.76
N ASN A 154 -3.33 -4.33 10.31
CA ASN A 154 -3.18 -4.04 8.88
C ASN A 154 -2.12 -4.93 8.23
N ILE A 155 -0.95 -5.07 8.88
CA ILE A 155 0.14 -5.94 8.38
C ILE A 155 -0.32 -7.40 8.34
N PHE A 156 -0.97 -7.88 9.40
CA PHE A 156 -1.51 -9.25 9.45
C PHE A 156 -2.51 -9.49 8.31
N LEU A 157 -3.46 -8.56 8.12
CA LEU A 157 -4.44 -8.64 7.05
C LEU A 157 -3.77 -8.66 5.67
N ASN A 158 -2.76 -7.81 5.46
CA ASN A 158 -1.99 -7.79 4.22
C ASN A 158 -1.30 -9.14 3.96
N ILE A 159 -0.66 -9.73 4.97
CA ILE A 159 -0.01 -11.05 4.86
C ILE A 159 -1.03 -12.12 4.51
N VAL A 160 -2.18 -12.14 5.19
CA VAL A 160 -3.25 -13.11 4.93
C VAL A 160 -3.77 -12.96 3.50
N LEU A 161 -4.00 -11.74 3.03
CA LEU A 161 -4.45 -11.48 1.66
C LEU A 161 -3.40 -11.90 0.64
N VAL A 162 -2.13 -11.60 0.87
CA VAL A 162 -1.03 -12.02 -0.02
C VAL A 162 -0.96 -13.55 -0.11
N ILE A 163 -1.01 -14.24 1.01
CA ILE A 163 -1.01 -15.72 1.03
C ILE A 163 -2.25 -16.27 0.32
N PHE A 164 -3.42 -15.68 0.58
CA PHE A 164 -4.66 -16.08 -0.06
C PHE A 164 -4.59 -15.92 -1.58
N PHE A 165 -4.19 -14.77 -2.09
CA PHE A 165 -4.14 -14.53 -3.53
C PHE A 165 -3.02 -15.29 -4.23
N LEU A 166 -1.87 -15.48 -3.60
CA LEU A 166 -0.73 -16.16 -4.21
C LEU A 166 -0.78 -17.68 -4.13
N ILE A 167 -1.42 -18.24 -3.11
CA ILE A 167 -1.47 -19.69 -2.90
C ILE A 167 -2.87 -20.24 -3.11
N ALA A 168 -3.89 -19.66 -2.45
CA ALA A 168 -5.24 -20.23 -2.48
C ALA A 168 -5.94 -19.98 -3.83
N CYS A 169 -5.76 -18.81 -4.46
CA CYS A 169 -6.39 -18.54 -5.76
C CYS A 169 -5.86 -19.44 -6.89
N PRO A 170 -4.55 -19.62 -7.11
CA PRO A 170 -4.05 -20.56 -8.12
C PRO A 170 -4.49 -22.00 -7.84
N TRP A 171 -4.43 -22.44 -6.57
CA TRP A 171 -4.88 -23.77 -6.19
C TRP A 171 -6.38 -23.99 -6.44
N LEU A 172 -7.22 -23.01 -6.12
CA LEU A 172 -8.65 -23.04 -6.43
C LEU A 172 -8.92 -23.04 -7.95
N TYR A 173 -8.08 -22.36 -8.72
CA TYR A 173 -8.17 -22.30 -10.18
C TYR A 173 -7.78 -23.63 -10.83
N GLU A 174 -6.79 -24.33 -10.31
CA GLU A 174 -6.38 -25.68 -10.74
C GLU A 174 -7.39 -26.74 -10.30
N CYS A 175 -8.00 -26.59 -9.13
CA CYS A 175 -9.02 -27.48 -8.60
C CYS A 175 -10.42 -27.27 -9.21
N ALA A 176 -10.69 -26.11 -9.80
CA ALA A 176 -11.92 -25.87 -10.54
C ALA A 176 -11.77 -26.44 -11.96
N PRO A 177 -12.47 -27.54 -12.34
CA PRO A 177 -12.38 -28.11 -13.68
C PRO A 177 -13.15 -27.23 -14.66
N VAL A 178 -12.65 -26.03 -14.93
CA VAL A 178 -13.19 -25.16 -15.97
C VAL A 178 -12.39 -25.37 -17.24
N SER A 179 -12.88 -26.29 -18.05
CA SER A 179 -12.97 -26.31 -19.52
C SER A 179 -11.89 -25.55 -20.33
N TYR A 180 -10.61 -25.66 -19.94
CA TYR A 180 -9.51 -25.28 -20.85
C TYR A 180 -9.23 -26.34 -21.93
N THR A 181 -9.83 -27.52 -21.84
CA THR A 181 -9.75 -28.55 -22.87
C THR A 181 -10.36 -28.09 -24.19
N HIS A 182 -11.33 -27.21 -24.21
CA HIS A 182 -11.96 -26.70 -25.43
C HIS A 182 -11.11 -25.66 -26.19
N LEU A 183 -10.31 -24.82 -25.50
CA LEU A 183 -9.44 -23.84 -26.17
C LEU A 183 -8.18 -24.50 -26.76
N ARG A 184 -7.61 -25.46 -26.06
CA ARG A 184 -6.43 -26.19 -26.55
C ARG A 184 -6.74 -27.15 -27.70
N ALA A 185 -7.96 -27.68 -27.76
CA ALA A 185 -8.43 -28.49 -28.87
C ALA A 185 -8.57 -27.65 -30.17
N HIS A 186 -8.89 -26.37 -30.06
CA HIS A 186 -9.00 -25.47 -31.22
C HIS A 186 -7.62 -25.05 -31.78
N GLU A 187 -6.63 -24.89 -30.92
CA GLU A 187 -5.26 -24.53 -31.38
C GLU A 187 -4.55 -25.72 -32.05
N THR A 188 -4.81 -26.96 -31.61
CA THR A 188 -4.23 -28.16 -32.25
C THR A 188 -4.88 -28.48 -33.59
N LEU A 189 -6.14 -28.12 -33.82
CA LEU A 189 -6.82 -28.27 -35.11
C LEU A 189 -6.42 -27.19 -36.13
N ALA A 190 -6.09 -25.96 -35.69
CA ALA A 190 -5.63 -24.89 -36.56
C ALA A 190 -4.20 -25.09 -37.09
N ASN A 191 -3.37 -25.91 -36.43
CA ASN A 191 -1.99 -26.20 -36.84
C ASN A 191 -1.84 -27.48 -37.71
N LEU A 192 -2.95 -28.08 -38.12
CA LEU A 192 -2.97 -29.31 -38.91
C LEU A 192 -3.50 -29.12 -40.36
N VAL A 193 -3.61 -27.87 -40.84
CA VAL A 193 -3.95 -27.54 -42.25
C VAL A 193 -2.81 -26.80 -42.94
#